data_59422d66f72b85a8ebc547cc3b8e8139
#
_entry.id   59422d66f72b85a8ebc547cc3b8e8139
#
_cell.length_a   1.000
_cell.length_b   1.000
_cell.length_c   1.000
_cell.angle_alpha   90.00
_cell.angle_beta   90.00
_cell.angle_gamma   90.00
#
_symmetry.space_group_name_H-M   'P 1'
#
loop_
_entity.id
_entity.type
_entity.pdbx_description
1 polymer ?
#
loop_
_entity_poly.entity_id
_entity_poly.type
_entity_poly.pdbx_seq_one_letter_code
_entity_poly.pdbx_strand_id
1 'polypeptide(L)'
;MLVDHRKLELEGKVKKDRGHAAGVANPLPLNQDDSTCHVFLSPKRLRRASAALPIIFGFMLCANQDTCRAQDLTPRAYVITPIHSNAIVITYSFEEGDILLNPTLPIANSKGKLNIPILSYFHTFSLLGRSANITAVLPYASGHFQGTVNGVPQTIYRSGLLDSGYRFSINLMGGPAMDVKQYASWKQKLLIGASLTVTAPTGQYDPRVLVNTGTNRWAIKPEIGLSRRWGHWLVDAYGGVWFFTENSEFFSHNKEFSGTNTRSQSPLGAVEAHLSYDIKQRLWISADGNYWYGGKITLNGTESPGTLEANSRYGVTASLPISKHQSIKLSYSYGAVVRVGGNYHNLSIGWQYSWLGRPN
;
A
#
# COMPACT_ATOMS: atom_id res chain seq x y z
N MET A 1 47.40 37.56 -14.11
CA MET A 1 47.19 37.90 -15.49
C MET A 1 45.71 37.85 -15.68
N LEU A 2 44.96 38.89 -15.26
CA LEU A 2 44.57 40.10 -16.04
C LEU A 2 44.05 39.68 -17.41
N VAL A 3 42.82 39.89 -17.79
CA VAL A 3 42.02 41.04 -18.19
C VAL A 3 40.75 40.44 -18.83
N ASP A 4 39.59 40.90 -18.94
CA ASP A 4 38.77 42.03 -18.52
C ASP A 4 37.44 41.97 -19.33
N HIS A 5 36.43 42.50 -18.75
CA HIS A 5 35.15 43.03 -19.22
C HIS A 5 34.78 43.09 -20.72
N ARG A 6 33.50 42.84 -21.07
CA ARG A 6 32.56 43.91 -21.48
C ARG A 6 31.09 43.50 -21.55
N LYS A 7 30.30 44.34 -20.93
CA LYS A 7 28.85 44.57 -21.10
C LYS A 7 28.49 44.94 -22.56
N LEU A 8 27.26 44.64 -22.92
CA LEU A 8 26.46 45.50 -23.81
C LEU A 8 24.98 45.35 -23.48
N GLU A 9 24.44 46.41 -22.90
CA GLU A 9 23.01 46.79 -22.91
C GLU A 9 22.65 47.30 -24.31
N LEU A 10 21.41 47.11 -24.72
CA LEU A 10 20.66 48.10 -25.50
C LEU A 10 19.15 47.93 -25.40
N GLU A 11 18.54 49.02 -25.03
CA GLU A 11 17.12 49.32 -24.88
C GLU A 11 16.35 49.49 -26.19
N GLY A 12 15.04 49.57 -26.06
CA GLY A 12 14.13 50.40 -26.85
C GLY A 12 13.08 49.63 -27.66
N LYS A 13 11.87 49.92 -27.70
CA LYS A 13 11.00 51.06 -27.38
C LYS A 13 9.54 50.68 -27.60
N VAL A 14 8.70 51.24 -26.77
CA VAL A 14 7.24 51.35 -26.80
C VAL A 14 6.67 51.87 -28.13
N LYS A 15 5.52 51.32 -28.57
CA LYS A 15 4.50 52.13 -29.26
C LYS A 15 3.08 51.68 -28.90
N LYS A 16 2.34 52.65 -28.44
CA LYS A 16 0.95 52.71 -28.06
C LYS A 16 0.19 53.31 -29.25
N ASP A 17 -0.94 52.78 -29.64
CA ASP A 17 -1.97 53.62 -30.28
C ASP A 17 -3.41 53.16 -29.94
N ARG A 18 -4.22 54.20 -29.78
CA ARG A 18 -5.62 54.23 -29.29
C ARG A 18 -6.58 54.27 -30.48
N GLY A 19 -7.82 53.95 -30.17
CA GLY A 19 -8.94 54.66 -30.82
C GLY A 19 -10.21 53.82 -31.00
N HIS A 20 -11.18 54.09 -30.16
CA HIS A 20 -12.59 54.57 -30.43
C HIS A 20 -13.50 53.59 -31.21
N ALA A 21 -14.77 53.40 -30.92
CA ALA A 21 -15.79 53.86 -29.98
C ALA A 21 -17.16 53.46 -30.58
N ALA A 22 -18.11 53.15 -29.71
CA ALA A 22 -19.56 53.45 -29.75
C ALA A 22 -20.55 52.70 -30.67
N GLY A 23 -21.70 52.36 -30.07
CA GLY A 23 -23.03 52.20 -30.66
C GLY A 23 -23.86 51.06 -30.05
N VAL A 24 -24.51 51.19 -28.98
CA VAL A 24 -25.90 51.54 -28.58
C VAL A 24 -26.99 50.91 -29.51
N ALA A 25 -27.81 50.02 -28.94
CA ALA A 25 -29.30 50.06 -28.82
C ALA A 25 -29.95 48.70 -28.56
N ASN A 26 -30.74 48.64 -27.51
CA ASN A 26 -31.90 47.74 -27.21
C ASN A 26 -33.16 48.27 -27.96
N PRO A 27 -34.38 47.69 -27.88
CA PRO A 27 -34.94 46.54 -27.18
C PRO A 27 -36.04 45.73 -27.96
N LEU A 28 -36.46 44.54 -27.43
CA LEU A 28 -37.76 43.83 -27.32
C LEU A 28 -38.90 44.09 -28.37
N PRO A 29 -39.95 43.23 -28.55
CA PRO A 29 -40.63 42.33 -27.61
C PRO A 29 -41.23 41.00 -28.19
N LEU A 30 -41.64 40.11 -27.25
CA LEU A 30 -42.81 39.22 -27.17
C LEU A 30 -43.48 38.63 -28.44
N ASN A 31 -43.67 37.30 -28.50
CA ASN A 31 -45.03 36.74 -28.53
C ASN A 31 -45.08 35.27 -28.07
N GLN A 32 -46.15 34.97 -27.37
CA GLN A 32 -46.67 33.69 -26.89
C GLN A 32 -47.05 32.77 -28.06
N ASP A 33 -47.01 31.45 -27.86
CA ASP A 33 -48.21 30.62 -27.88
C ASP A 33 -47.94 29.16 -27.40
N ASP A 34 -48.92 28.71 -26.66
CA ASP A 34 -49.23 27.45 -26.03
C ASP A 34 -49.02 26.18 -26.86
N SER A 35 -48.60 25.11 -26.19
CA SER A 35 -49.27 23.80 -26.27
C SER A 35 -48.82 22.89 -25.12
N THR A 36 -49.70 22.73 -24.16
CA THR A 36 -49.70 21.78 -23.06
C THR A 36 -49.64 20.34 -23.49
N CYS A 37 -48.80 19.56 -22.85
CA CYS A 37 -49.05 18.15 -22.64
C CYS A 37 -48.57 17.74 -21.25
N HIS A 38 -49.49 17.62 -20.33
CA HIS A 38 -49.35 17.12 -18.99
C HIS A 38 -49.16 15.61 -19.02
N VAL A 39 -48.01 15.11 -18.55
CA VAL A 39 -47.90 13.74 -18.03
C VAL A 39 -47.55 13.84 -16.56
N PHE A 40 -48.53 13.55 -15.75
CA PHE A 40 -48.40 13.35 -14.29
C PHE A 40 -47.53 12.10 -14.05
N LEU A 41 -46.32 12.27 -13.50
CA LEU A 41 -45.61 11.23 -12.80
C LEU A 41 -45.30 11.65 -11.38
N SER A 42 -45.93 10.89 -10.48
CA SER A 42 -45.91 11.01 -9.02
C SER A 42 -44.48 11.05 -8.43
N PRO A 43 -44.13 11.96 -7.52
CA PRO A 43 -42.84 12.01 -6.85
C PRO A 43 -42.90 11.23 -5.53
N LYS A 44 -42.74 9.91 -5.57
CA LYS A 44 -42.46 9.12 -4.35
C LYS A 44 -41.56 7.95 -4.71
N ARG A 45 -40.26 8.15 -4.63
CA ARG A 45 -39.17 7.18 -4.28
C ARG A 45 -37.79 7.63 -4.80
N LEU A 46 -37.32 8.77 -4.32
CA LEU A 46 -35.87 9.10 -4.48
C LEU A 46 -35.42 9.97 -3.29
N ARG A 47 -35.41 9.36 -2.10
CA ARG A 47 -34.71 9.92 -0.95
C ARG A 47 -34.22 8.77 -0.10
N ARG A 48 -33.03 8.27 -0.36
CA ARG A 48 -32.16 7.55 0.58
C ARG A 48 -30.90 6.97 -0.11
N ALA A 49 -30.19 7.78 -0.91
CA ALA A 49 -28.90 7.36 -1.46
C ALA A 49 -27.83 8.47 -1.50
N SER A 50 -28.07 9.63 -0.85
CA SER A 50 -27.15 10.77 -1.02
C SER A 50 -26.35 11.17 0.22
N ALA A 51 -26.31 10.37 1.29
CA ALA A 51 -25.59 10.74 2.51
C ALA A 51 -24.28 10.00 2.76
N ALA A 52 -23.94 8.97 1.97
CA ALA A 52 -22.71 8.19 2.19
C ALA A 52 -21.53 8.56 1.28
N LEU A 53 -21.76 9.28 0.19
CA LEU A 53 -20.71 9.64 -0.77
C LEU A 53 -19.76 10.78 -0.32
N PRO A 54 -20.17 11.80 0.43
CA PRO A 54 -19.28 12.89 0.83
C PRO A 54 -18.30 12.52 1.95
N ILE A 55 -18.55 11.45 2.73
CA ILE A 55 -17.68 11.07 3.83
C ILE A 55 -16.42 10.32 3.31
N ILE A 56 -16.54 9.58 2.21
CA ILE A 56 -15.41 8.87 1.58
C ILE A 56 -14.49 9.86 0.84
N PHE A 57 -15.04 10.94 0.28
CA PHE A 57 -14.24 11.96 -0.43
C PHE A 57 -13.51 12.94 0.49
N GLY A 58 -14.01 13.15 1.71
CA GLY A 58 -13.39 14.04 2.71
C GLY A 58 -12.13 13.45 3.36
N PHE A 59 -11.96 12.12 3.37
CA PHE A 59 -10.77 11.45 3.91
C PHE A 59 -9.57 11.45 2.94
N MET A 60 -9.79 11.77 1.66
CA MET A 60 -8.74 11.78 0.63
C MET A 60 -7.93 13.07 0.55
N LEU A 61 -8.29 14.13 1.24
CA LEU A 61 -7.74 15.49 1.03
C LEU A 61 -6.72 15.97 2.08
N CYS A 62 -6.39 15.21 3.11
CA CYS A 62 -5.53 15.66 4.20
C CYS A 62 -4.23 14.87 4.40
N ALA A 63 -3.74 14.15 3.39
CA ALA A 63 -2.53 13.38 3.54
C ALA A 63 -1.45 13.84 2.55
N ASN A 64 -0.55 14.69 3.01
CA ASN A 64 0.73 14.91 2.38
C ASN A 64 1.83 14.29 3.23
N GLN A 65 2.59 13.41 2.58
CA GLN A 65 3.99 12.99 2.76
C GLN A 65 4.27 11.75 3.63
N ASP A 66 4.84 10.83 3.17
CA ASP A 66 6.03 10.06 2.77
C ASP A 66 6.25 8.73 3.48
N THR A 67 6.80 7.80 3.03
CA THR A 67 7.76 6.77 2.71
C THR A 67 7.65 5.37 3.26
N CYS A 68 8.24 4.60 2.56
CA CYS A 68 8.90 3.32 2.36
C CYS A 68 8.77 2.24 3.42
N ARG A 69 7.89 1.38 3.18
CA ARG A 69 7.99 -0.08 3.07
C ARG A 69 6.90 -0.47 2.09
N ALA A 70 7.16 -1.41 1.20
CA ALA A 70 6.13 -2.04 0.42
C ALA A 70 5.17 -2.73 1.42
N GLN A 71 4.19 -1.98 1.93
CA GLN A 71 3.10 -2.56 2.70
C GLN A 71 2.14 -3.11 1.67
N ASP A 72 2.10 -4.42 1.59
CA ASP A 72 1.18 -5.13 0.71
C ASP A 72 -0.25 -4.70 1.06
N LEU A 73 -0.94 -4.20 0.05
CA LEU A 73 -2.39 -4.05 0.11
C LEU A 73 -2.99 -5.46 0.04
N THR A 74 -3.58 -5.92 1.15
CA THR A 74 -4.06 -7.30 1.28
C THR A 74 -5.58 -7.34 1.38
N PRO A 75 -6.33 -7.08 0.28
CA PRO A 75 -7.78 -7.20 0.31
C PRO A 75 -8.21 -8.60 0.70
N ARG A 76 -9.31 -8.70 1.46
CA ARG A 76 -9.93 -9.96 1.89
C ARG A 76 -9.10 -10.77 2.89
N ALA A 77 -8.21 -10.12 3.66
CA ALA A 77 -7.33 -10.81 4.60
C ALA A 77 -8.05 -11.60 5.71
N TYR A 78 -9.30 -11.23 6.02
CA TYR A 78 -10.13 -11.89 7.04
C TYR A 78 -11.27 -12.73 6.47
N VAL A 79 -11.40 -12.83 5.14
CA VAL A 79 -12.37 -13.72 4.51
C VAL A 79 -11.99 -15.17 4.81
N ILE A 80 -12.93 -15.91 5.35
CA ILE A 80 -12.70 -17.31 5.77
C ILE A 80 -12.73 -18.27 4.58
N THR A 81 -12.03 -19.36 4.75
CA THR A 81 -12.06 -20.54 3.87
C THR A 81 -12.44 -21.77 4.71
N PRO A 82 -12.88 -22.88 4.10
CA PRO A 82 -13.11 -24.13 4.83
C PRO A 82 -11.87 -24.54 5.65
N ILE A 83 -12.07 -25.16 6.79
CA ILE A 83 -10.96 -25.75 7.56
C ILE A 83 -10.24 -26.80 6.72
N HIS A 84 -8.95 -27.04 7.02
CA HIS A 84 -8.03 -27.88 6.25
C HIS A 84 -7.75 -27.38 4.82
N SER A 85 -8.17 -26.14 4.47
CA SER A 85 -7.72 -25.52 3.23
C SER A 85 -6.25 -25.18 3.30
N ASN A 86 -5.54 -25.52 2.24
CA ASN A 86 -4.13 -25.20 2.04
C ASN A 86 -3.96 -24.44 0.73
N ALA A 87 -2.98 -23.56 0.65
CA ALA A 87 -2.58 -22.96 -0.60
C ALA A 87 -1.08 -22.69 -0.63
N ILE A 88 -0.49 -22.89 -1.81
CA ILE A 88 0.82 -22.35 -2.16
C ILE A 88 0.58 -21.21 -3.14
N VAL A 89 1.27 -20.10 -2.90
CA VAL A 89 1.22 -18.93 -3.77
C VAL A 89 2.64 -18.58 -4.20
N ILE A 90 2.84 -18.49 -5.50
CA ILE A 90 4.08 -17.97 -6.08
C ILE A 90 3.73 -16.61 -6.67
N THR A 91 4.32 -15.56 -6.11
CA THR A 91 4.10 -14.19 -6.56
C THR A 91 5.41 -13.63 -7.12
N TYR A 92 5.32 -12.90 -8.20
CA TYR A 92 6.36 -12.04 -8.70
C TYR A 92 5.91 -10.59 -8.58
N SER A 93 6.67 -9.79 -7.87
CA SER A 93 6.45 -8.35 -7.70
C SER A 93 7.59 -7.59 -8.35
N PHE A 94 7.24 -6.60 -9.14
CA PHE A 94 8.15 -5.64 -9.73
C PHE A 94 7.90 -4.27 -9.14
N GLU A 95 8.96 -3.65 -8.62
CA GLU A 95 8.90 -2.33 -7.99
C GLU A 95 9.90 -1.38 -8.66
N GLU A 96 9.45 -0.20 -9.03
CA GLU A 96 10.31 0.84 -9.60
C GLU A 96 9.84 2.22 -9.14
N GLY A 97 10.77 3.06 -8.65
CA GLY A 97 10.44 4.41 -8.21
C GLY A 97 11.52 5.08 -7.37
N ASP A 98 11.15 6.19 -6.77
CA ASP A 98 12.05 6.98 -5.93
C ASP A 98 12.17 6.36 -4.54
N ILE A 99 13.35 6.47 -3.94
CA ILE A 99 13.62 6.10 -2.55
C ILE A 99 13.97 7.37 -1.79
N LEU A 100 13.06 7.82 -0.95
CA LEU A 100 13.27 8.97 -0.10
C LEU A 100 13.98 8.49 1.18
N LEU A 101 15.28 8.51 1.21
CA LEU A 101 16.08 8.06 2.34
C LEU A 101 16.00 9.07 3.49
N ASN A 102 16.32 8.60 4.68
CA ASN A 102 16.47 9.43 5.85
C ASN A 102 17.38 10.64 5.54
N PRO A 103 16.94 11.89 5.76
CA PRO A 103 17.73 13.09 5.46
C PRO A 103 19.02 13.22 6.26
N THR A 104 19.23 12.39 7.30
CA THR A 104 20.51 12.31 8.01
C THR A 104 21.59 11.53 7.25
N LEU A 105 21.20 10.82 6.19
CA LEU A 105 22.13 10.13 5.31
C LEU A 105 22.58 11.06 4.19
N PRO A 106 23.87 11.10 3.83
CA PRO A 106 24.39 11.95 2.77
C PRO A 106 24.07 11.38 1.39
N ILE A 107 22.81 10.98 1.18
CA ILE A 107 22.32 10.34 -0.04
C ILE A 107 21.10 11.10 -0.56
N ALA A 108 21.16 11.56 -1.80
CA ALA A 108 20.08 12.28 -2.49
C ALA A 108 19.67 11.56 -3.79
N ASN A 109 18.50 11.91 -4.32
CA ASN A 109 18.00 11.44 -5.61
C ASN A 109 18.02 9.90 -5.76
N SER A 110 17.69 9.20 -4.68
CA SER A 110 17.75 7.74 -4.67
C SER A 110 16.56 7.14 -5.41
N LYS A 111 16.85 6.14 -6.25
CA LYS A 111 15.87 5.35 -6.99
C LYS A 111 16.15 3.87 -6.82
N GLY A 112 15.10 3.08 -6.86
CA GLY A 112 15.19 1.62 -6.81
C GLY A 112 14.41 0.96 -7.93
N LYS A 113 14.94 -0.16 -8.40
CA LYS A 113 14.28 -1.07 -9.33
C LYS A 113 14.50 -2.49 -8.84
N LEU A 114 13.41 -3.13 -8.40
CA LEU A 114 13.44 -4.39 -7.65
C LEU A 114 12.58 -5.44 -8.34
N ASN A 115 13.10 -6.66 -8.35
CA ASN A 115 12.38 -7.87 -8.73
C ASN A 115 12.27 -8.74 -7.48
N ILE A 116 11.05 -9.09 -7.08
CA ILE A 116 10.79 -9.76 -5.80
C ILE A 116 9.91 -10.99 -6.05
N PRO A 117 10.50 -12.17 -6.34
CA PRO A 117 9.81 -13.43 -6.24
C PRO A 117 9.50 -13.77 -4.79
N ILE A 118 8.27 -14.23 -4.53
CA ILE A 118 7.76 -14.51 -3.18
C ILE A 118 7.09 -15.89 -3.21
N LEU A 119 7.52 -16.77 -2.31
CA LEU A 119 6.84 -18.02 -2.03
C LEU A 119 6.03 -17.88 -0.75
N SER A 120 4.74 -18.23 -0.80
CA SER A 120 3.87 -18.20 0.38
C SER A 120 3.13 -19.51 0.55
N TYR A 121 2.91 -19.91 1.81
CA TYR A 121 2.09 -21.04 2.19
C TYR A 121 0.99 -20.58 3.15
N PHE A 122 -0.22 -21.06 2.93
CA PHE A 122 -1.40 -20.73 3.72
C PHE A 122 -2.08 -22.01 4.18
N HIS A 123 -2.51 -22.05 5.45
CA HIS A 123 -3.29 -23.15 6.03
C HIS A 123 -4.39 -22.65 6.94
N THR A 124 -5.60 -23.22 6.79
CA THR A 124 -6.76 -22.89 7.63
C THR A 124 -7.11 -24.05 8.56
N PHE A 125 -7.41 -23.75 9.81
CA PHE A 125 -7.77 -24.72 10.83
C PHE A 125 -8.83 -24.17 11.77
N SER A 126 -9.35 -25.03 12.67
CA SER A 126 -10.28 -24.62 13.72
C SER A 126 -9.51 -24.31 15.00
N LEU A 127 -9.76 -23.14 15.57
CA LEU A 127 -9.30 -22.78 16.91
C LEU A 127 -10.49 -22.28 17.72
N LEU A 128 -10.82 -22.98 18.81
CA LEU A 128 -11.97 -22.67 19.69
C LEU A 128 -13.29 -22.52 18.89
N GLY A 129 -13.50 -23.37 17.87
CA GLY A 129 -14.68 -23.32 16.99
C GLY A 129 -14.71 -22.16 16.01
N ARG A 130 -13.63 -21.37 15.91
CA ARG A 130 -13.47 -20.24 15.00
C ARG A 130 -12.54 -20.58 13.85
N SER A 131 -12.78 -19.98 12.69
CA SER A 131 -11.85 -20.08 11.57
C SER A 131 -10.56 -19.33 11.89
N ALA A 132 -9.46 -20.04 11.88
CA ALA A 132 -8.12 -19.50 12.07
C ALA A 132 -7.22 -19.92 10.90
N ASN A 133 -6.20 -19.13 10.61
CA ASN A 133 -5.21 -19.47 9.59
C ASN A 133 -3.81 -19.04 9.98
N ILE A 134 -2.85 -19.70 9.37
CA ILE A 134 -1.45 -19.32 9.39
C ILE A 134 -0.97 -19.12 7.96
N THR A 135 -0.17 -18.07 7.76
CA THR A 135 0.51 -17.81 6.50
C THR A 135 2.00 -17.66 6.78
N ALA A 136 2.82 -18.32 5.97
CA ALA A 136 4.26 -18.12 5.95
C ALA A 136 4.67 -17.55 4.59
N VAL A 137 5.61 -16.60 4.58
CA VAL A 137 6.06 -15.87 3.39
C VAL A 137 7.57 -15.86 3.35
N LEU A 138 8.15 -16.27 2.23
CA LEU A 138 9.58 -16.28 1.98
C LEU A 138 9.87 -15.45 0.72
N PRO A 139 10.24 -14.18 0.84
CA PRO A 139 10.57 -13.33 -0.29
C PRO A 139 12.07 -13.33 -0.59
N TYR A 140 12.41 -13.15 -1.85
CA TYR A 140 13.75 -12.89 -2.33
C TYR A 140 13.73 -11.61 -3.15
N ALA A 141 14.74 -10.76 -3.04
CA ALA A 141 14.84 -9.56 -3.85
C ALA A 141 16.11 -9.53 -4.67
N SER A 142 16.03 -8.95 -5.85
CA SER A 142 17.20 -8.55 -6.63
C SER A 142 16.91 -7.20 -7.29
N GLY A 143 17.87 -6.28 -7.25
CA GLY A 143 17.63 -4.96 -7.80
C GLY A 143 18.81 -4.02 -7.83
N HIS A 144 18.60 -2.95 -8.56
CA HIS A 144 19.55 -1.84 -8.67
C HIS A 144 19.05 -0.66 -7.87
N PHE A 145 19.96 -0.04 -7.15
CA PHE A 145 19.72 1.20 -6.42
C PHE A 145 20.68 2.25 -6.96
N GLN A 146 20.14 3.41 -7.29
CA GLN A 146 20.89 4.57 -7.77
C GLN A 146 20.70 5.72 -6.80
N GLY A 147 21.69 6.57 -6.65
CA GLY A 147 21.61 7.74 -5.80
C GLY A 147 22.88 8.59 -5.88
N THR A 148 22.85 9.76 -5.27
CA THR A 148 24.00 10.64 -5.17
C THR A 148 24.52 10.59 -3.73
N VAL A 149 25.71 10.03 -3.53
CA VAL A 149 26.36 9.91 -2.21
C VAL A 149 27.46 10.98 -2.13
N ASN A 150 27.38 11.88 -1.16
CA ASN A 150 28.32 13.01 -1.02
C ASN A 150 28.52 13.80 -2.35
N GLY A 151 27.45 13.99 -3.14
CA GLY A 151 27.51 14.69 -4.42
C GLY A 151 27.99 13.84 -5.62
N VAL A 152 28.35 12.57 -5.42
CA VAL A 152 28.84 11.67 -6.48
C VAL A 152 27.75 10.64 -6.83
N PRO A 153 27.32 10.52 -8.10
CA PRO A 153 26.39 9.49 -8.52
C PRO A 153 26.95 8.09 -8.27
N GLN A 154 26.14 7.22 -7.66
CA GLN A 154 26.45 5.85 -7.34
C GLN A 154 25.33 4.93 -7.82
N THR A 155 25.71 3.74 -8.27
CA THR A 155 24.79 2.66 -8.58
C THR A 155 25.26 1.39 -7.91
N ILE A 156 24.38 0.73 -7.16
CA ILE A 156 24.67 -0.53 -6.50
C ILE A 156 23.64 -1.58 -6.91
N TYR A 157 24.08 -2.82 -6.98
CA TYR A 157 23.21 -3.99 -7.11
C TYR A 157 23.16 -4.71 -5.78
N ARG A 158 21.97 -5.16 -5.39
CA ARG A 158 21.75 -6.03 -4.23
C ARG A 158 20.83 -7.16 -4.62
N SER A 159 21.14 -8.34 -4.09
CA SER A 159 20.26 -9.51 -4.21
C SER A 159 20.40 -10.37 -2.96
N GLY A 160 19.32 -11.03 -2.57
CA GLY A 160 19.31 -11.90 -1.41
C GLY A 160 17.91 -12.16 -0.88
N LEU A 161 17.83 -13.07 0.09
CA LEU A 161 16.62 -13.30 0.86
C LEU A 161 16.25 -12.02 1.63
N LEU A 162 14.98 -11.66 1.57
CA LEU A 162 14.37 -10.72 2.49
C LEU A 162 13.98 -11.42 3.78
N ASP A 163 13.61 -10.66 4.79
CA ASP A 163 13.12 -11.22 6.04
C ASP A 163 11.83 -12.00 5.82
N SER A 164 11.75 -13.21 6.37
CA SER A 164 10.56 -14.06 6.29
C SER A 164 9.42 -13.52 7.15
N GLY A 165 8.19 -13.65 6.65
CA GLY A 165 6.98 -13.20 7.31
C GLY A 165 6.09 -14.36 7.75
N TYR A 166 5.47 -14.22 8.93
CA TYR A 166 4.52 -15.18 9.49
C TYR A 166 3.30 -14.42 9.97
N ARG A 167 2.10 -14.82 9.54
CA ARG A 167 0.86 -14.22 10.01
C ARG A 167 -0.05 -15.30 10.56
N PHE A 168 -0.39 -15.18 11.82
CA PHE A 168 -1.49 -15.91 12.45
C PHE A 168 -2.72 -15.01 12.45
N SER A 169 -3.90 -15.57 12.12
CA SER A 169 -5.17 -14.84 12.09
C SER A 169 -6.30 -15.70 12.60
N ILE A 170 -7.22 -15.10 13.35
CA ILE A 170 -8.42 -15.74 13.88
C ILE A 170 -9.64 -14.84 13.68
N ASN A 171 -10.78 -15.43 13.29
CA ASN A 171 -12.05 -14.73 13.23
C ASN A 171 -12.74 -14.77 14.60
N LEU A 172 -12.80 -13.61 15.26
CA LEU A 172 -13.40 -13.45 16.57
C LEU A 172 -14.93 -13.47 16.52
N MET A 173 -15.52 -12.88 15.46
CA MET A 173 -16.95 -12.79 15.26
C MET A 173 -17.36 -13.05 13.81
N GLY A 174 -18.47 -13.76 13.60
CA GLY A 174 -19.07 -14.03 12.29
C GLY A 174 -18.38 -15.10 11.45
N GLY A 175 -17.18 -15.57 11.84
CA GLY A 175 -16.37 -16.54 11.11
C GLY A 175 -16.22 -17.88 11.86
N PRO A 176 -17.24 -18.75 11.91
CA PRO A 176 -17.09 -20.06 12.50
C PRO A 176 -16.14 -20.94 11.68
N ALA A 177 -15.52 -21.91 12.34
CA ALA A 177 -14.80 -22.98 11.65
C ALA A 177 -15.82 -23.87 10.93
N MET A 178 -15.67 -24.09 9.64
CA MET A 178 -16.61 -24.82 8.81
C MET A 178 -15.89 -25.80 7.90
N ASP A 179 -16.48 -26.97 7.71
CA ASP A 179 -16.10 -27.85 6.61
C ASP A 179 -16.61 -27.34 5.26
N VAL A 180 -16.27 -28.01 4.16
CA VAL A 180 -16.66 -27.61 2.80
C VAL A 180 -18.17 -27.56 2.60
N LYS A 181 -18.92 -28.50 3.21
CA LYS A 181 -20.40 -28.61 3.06
C LYS A 181 -21.07 -27.43 3.77
N GLN A 182 -20.65 -27.17 5.01
CA GLN A 182 -21.15 -26.06 5.82
C GLN A 182 -20.81 -24.72 5.15
N TYR A 183 -19.57 -24.57 4.66
CA TYR A 183 -19.12 -23.37 3.97
C TYR A 183 -19.89 -23.08 2.68
N ALA A 184 -20.27 -24.11 1.93
CA ALA A 184 -21.03 -23.95 0.68
C ALA A 184 -22.41 -23.31 0.89
N SER A 185 -23.04 -23.50 2.05
CA SER A 185 -24.34 -22.92 2.42
C SER A 185 -24.21 -21.61 3.20
N TRP A 186 -23.03 -21.31 3.71
CA TRP A 186 -22.79 -20.13 4.55
C TRP A 186 -22.67 -18.86 3.70
N LYS A 187 -23.22 -17.76 4.22
CA LYS A 187 -23.12 -16.44 3.59
C LYS A 187 -22.50 -15.46 4.56
N GLN A 188 -21.37 -14.92 4.16
CA GLN A 188 -20.71 -13.86 4.91
C GLN A 188 -21.64 -12.65 5.08
N LYS A 189 -21.75 -12.14 6.31
CA LYS A 189 -22.37 -10.86 6.62
C LYS A 189 -21.31 -9.90 7.17
N LEU A 190 -20.95 -10.07 8.42
CA LEU A 190 -19.91 -9.32 9.12
C LEU A 190 -18.91 -10.30 9.70
N LEU A 191 -17.63 -10.04 9.48
CA LEU A 191 -16.51 -10.70 10.14
C LEU A 191 -15.73 -9.66 10.93
N ILE A 192 -15.34 -10.03 12.15
CA ILE A 192 -14.32 -9.29 12.91
C ILE A 192 -13.24 -10.31 13.25
N GLY A 193 -12.02 -10.00 12.90
CA GLY A 193 -10.88 -10.86 13.16
C GLY A 193 -9.72 -10.10 13.80
N ALA A 194 -8.81 -10.86 14.36
CA ALA A 194 -7.53 -10.37 14.84
C ALA A 194 -6.40 -11.15 14.18
N SER A 195 -5.26 -10.52 14.03
CA SER A 195 -4.06 -11.20 13.55
C SER A 195 -2.81 -10.68 14.25
N LEU A 196 -1.79 -11.51 14.23
CA LEU A 196 -0.44 -11.19 14.63
C LEU A 196 0.49 -11.50 13.44
N THR A 197 1.11 -10.47 12.90
CA THR A 197 2.15 -10.63 11.87
C THR A 197 3.50 -10.49 12.53
N VAL A 198 4.42 -11.41 12.23
CA VAL A 198 5.80 -11.41 12.71
C VAL A 198 6.73 -11.47 11.50
N THR A 199 7.64 -10.53 11.40
CA THR A 199 8.74 -10.56 10.44
C THR A 199 10.01 -10.94 11.20
N ALA A 200 10.63 -12.06 10.80
CA ALA A 200 11.84 -12.59 11.42
C ALA A 200 13.09 -12.09 10.67
N PRO A 201 14.20 -11.80 11.35
CA PRO A 201 15.43 -11.30 10.73
C PRO A 201 16.21 -12.44 10.04
N THR A 202 15.61 -13.05 9.04
CA THR A 202 16.17 -14.19 8.29
C THR A 202 16.77 -13.78 6.94
N GLY A 203 16.60 -12.51 6.57
CA GLY A 203 17.13 -11.94 5.34
C GLY A 203 18.66 -11.80 5.38
N GLN A 204 19.24 -11.65 4.21
CA GLN A 204 20.68 -11.42 4.12
C GLN A 204 21.03 -10.02 4.62
N TYR A 205 21.96 -10.00 5.58
CA TYR A 205 22.40 -8.78 6.24
C TYR A 205 23.92 -8.74 6.37
N ASP A 206 24.53 -7.64 5.94
CA ASP A 206 25.94 -7.30 6.18
C ASP A 206 25.97 -5.93 6.91
N PRO A 207 26.42 -5.88 8.16
CA PRO A 207 26.47 -4.63 8.92
C PRO A 207 27.34 -3.54 8.28
N ARG A 208 28.30 -3.90 7.44
CA ARG A 208 29.22 -2.96 6.79
C ARG A 208 28.63 -2.20 5.63
N VAL A 209 27.46 -2.59 5.14
CA VAL A 209 26.80 -1.93 4.00
C VAL A 209 25.49 -1.28 4.45
N LEU A 210 25.17 -0.12 3.85
CA LEU A 210 23.97 0.64 4.20
C LEU A 210 22.68 -0.01 3.67
N VAL A 211 22.72 -0.51 2.44
CA VAL A 211 21.56 -1.11 1.77
C VAL A 211 21.67 -2.63 1.87
N ASN A 212 20.79 -3.22 2.65
CA ASN A 212 20.66 -4.65 2.88
C ASN A 212 19.30 -5.17 2.39
N THR A 213 19.21 -6.46 2.11
CA THR A 213 17.94 -7.16 1.84
C THR A 213 17.25 -7.57 3.14
N GLY A 214 17.97 -7.97 4.19
CA GLY A 214 17.47 -8.19 5.54
C GLY A 214 17.52 -6.92 6.41
N THR A 215 16.72 -6.87 7.46
CA THR A 215 16.65 -5.71 8.38
C THR A 215 17.41 -5.93 9.70
N ASN A 216 17.84 -7.16 9.98
CA ASN A 216 18.54 -7.58 11.21
C ASN A 216 17.77 -7.23 12.49
N ARG A 217 16.45 -7.29 12.44
CA ARG A 217 15.56 -7.03 13.58
C ARG A 217 14.21 -7.70 13.40
N TRP A 218 13.55 -8.00 14.50
CA TRP A 218 12.17 -8.45 14.50
C TRP A 218 11.23 -7.28 14.28
N ALA A 219 10.12 -7.53 13.58
CA ALA A 219 8.98 -6.62 13.52
C ALA A 219 7.69 -7.40 13.80
N ILE A 220 6.81 -6.84 14.63
CA ILE A 220 5.59 -7.50 15.11
C ILE A 220 4.42 -6.55 14.94
N LYS A 221 3.34 -7.00 14.26
CA LYS A 221 2.11 -6.21 14.06
C LYS A 221 0.91 -6.97 14.59
N PRO A 222 0.40 -6.69 15.78
CA PRO A 222 -0.99 -6.97 16.13
C PRO A 222 -1.92 -6.09 15.29
N GLU A 223 -3.03 -6.69 14.83
CA GLU A 223 -3.99 -6.03 13.94
C GLU A 223 -5.40 -6.54 14.22
N ILE A 224 -6.38 -5.66 14.13
CA ILE A 224 -7.80 -5.98 14.12
C ILE A 224 -8.36 -5.62 12.74
N GLY A 225 -9.21 -6.49 12.21
CA GLY A 225 -9.86 -6.31 10.93
C GLY A 225 -11.35 -6.55 10.97
N LEU A 226 -12.05 -5.78 10.16
CA LEU A 226 -13.47 -5.89 9.90
C LEU A 226 -13.68 -6.17 8.42
N SER A 227 -14.58 -7.09 8.09
CA SER A 227 -14.96 -7.43 6.72
C SER A 227 -16.48 -7.56 6.64
N ARG A 228 -17.15 -6.73 5.83
CA ARG A 228 -18.61 -6.72 5.69
C ARG A 228 -19.04 -6.85 4.25
N ARG A 229 -19.99 -7.77 4.03
CA ARG A 229 -20.54 -8.08 2.70
C ARG A 229 -21.96 -7.53 2.54
N TRP A 230 -22.20 -6.92 1.36
CA TRP A 230 -23.52 -6.53 0.88
C TRP A 230 -23.67 -6.98 -0.59
N GLY A 231 -24.39 -8.07 -0.79
CA GLY A 231 -24.51 -8.66 -2.11
C GLY A 231 -23.15 -8.98 -2.73
N HIS A 232 -22.84 -8.36 -3.84
CA HIS A 232 -21.55 -8.49 -4.54
C HIS A 232 -20.42 -7.64 -3.93
N TRP A 233 -20.76 -6.66 -3.12
CA TRP A 233 -19.77 -5.76 -2.50
C TRP A 233 -19.21 -6.33 -1.20
N LEU A 234 -17.92 -6.16 -1.01
CA LEU A 234 -17.21 -6.47 0.21
C LEU A 234 -16.36 -5.27 0.60
N VAL A 235 -16.57 -4.78 1.81
CA VAL A 235 -15.75 -3.72 2.42
C VAL A 235 -14.91 -4.34 3.52
N ASP A 236 -13.62 -4.10 3.46
CA ASP A 236 -12.66 -4.47 4.48
C ASP A 236 -12.03 -3.22 5.09
N ALA A 237 -11.78 -3.23 6.39
CA ALA A 237 -11.03 -2.21 7.10
C ALA A 237 -10.15 -2.86 8.18
N TYR A 238 -8.87 -2.54 8.20
CA TYR A 238 -7.90 -3.11 9.13
C TYR A 238 -7.15 -2.00 9.84
N GLY A 239 -6.78 -2.25 11.09
CA GLY A 239 -5.96 -1.34 11.87
C GLY A 239 -4.98 -2.10 12.76
N GLY A 240 -3.72 -1.73 12.74
CA GLY A 240 -2.67 -2.38 13.50
C GLY A 240 -1.52 -1.43 13.83
N VAL A 241 -0.61 -1.91 14.66
CA VAL A 241 0.59 -1.18 15.05
C VAL A 241 1.80 -2.08 14.93
N TRP A 242 2.81 -1.62 14.20
CA TRP A 242 4.10 -2.27 14.13
C TRP A 242 4.98 -1.89 15.31
N PHE A 243 5.59 -2.89 15.93
CA PHE A 243 6.64 -2.78 16.92
C PHE A 243 7.91 -3.40 16.37
N PHE A 244 9.05 -2.82 16.70
CA PHE A 244 10.33 -3.22 16.15
C PHE A 244 11.33 -3.46 17.28
N THR A 245 12.17 -4.49 17.16
CA THR A 245 13.36 -4.60 17.99
C THR A 245 14.48 -3.72 17.44
N GLU A 246 15.49 -3.48 18.21
CA GLU A 246 16.68 -2.76 17.78
C GLU A 246 17.52 -3.62 16.82
N ASN A 247 18.13 -2.97 15.81
CA ASN A 247 19.26 -3.50 15.07
C ASN A 247 20.54 -2.94 15.70
N SER A 248 21.27 -3.80 16.39
CA SER A 248 22.47 -3.43 17.16
C SER A 248 23.74 -3.27 16.31
N GLU A 249 23.69 -3.54 14.99
CA GLU A 249 24.84 -3.48 14.10
C GLU A 249 24.52 -2.75 12.80
N PHE A 250 23.77 -1.65 12.87
CA PHE A 250 23.33 -0.89 11.70
C PHE A 250 24.49 -0.09 11.10
N PHE A 251 24.90 -0.42 9.84
CA PHE A 251 25.98 0.27 9.11
C PHE A 251 27.23 0.46 9.98
N SER A 252 27.68 -0.65 10.58
CA SER A 252 28.79 -0.73 11.53
C SER A 252 30.02 -1.34 10.89
N HIS A 253 31.19 -1.12 11.49
CA HIS A 253 32.46 -1.76 11.07
C HIS A 253 32.79 -1.60 9.58
N ASN A 254 32.47 -0.45 8.98
CA ASN A 254 32.73 -0.14 7.59
C ASN A 254 33.96 0.78 7.43
N LYS A 255 34.28 1.16 6.19
CA LYS A 255 35.44 2.00 5.87
C LYS A 255 35.34 3.42 6.42
N GLU A 256 34.13 3.91 6.64
CA GLU A 256 33.86 5.29 7.11
C GLU A 256 33.72 5.35 8.62
N PHE A 257 33.31 4.24 9.23
CA PHE A 257 33.05 4.15 10.67
C PHE A 257 33.44 2.76 11.19
N SER A 258 34.49 2.71 12.01
CA SER A 258 35.03 1.46 12.58
C SER A 258 34.25 0.94 13.79
N GLY A 259 33.35 1.75 14.36
CA GLY A 259 32.55 1.40 15.52
C GLY A 259 31.27 0.66 15.19
N THR A 260 30.41 0.52 16.20
CA THR A 260 29.07 -0.09 16.09
C THR A 260 28.01 0.98 16.20
N ASN A 261 27.06 0.98 15.28
CA ASN A 261 25.87 1.81 15.36
C ASN A 261 24.65 0.97 15.71
N THR A 262 23.80 1.48 16.55
CA THR A 262 22.48 0.93 16.87
C THR A 262 21.39 1.70 16.15
N ARG A 263 20.36 1.00 15.68
CA ARG A 263 19.16 1.61 15.08
C ARG A 263 17.90 1.02 15.67
N SER A 264 17.13 1.86 16.34
CA SER A 264 15.79 1.53 16.79
C SER A 264 14.73 2.34 16.01
N GLN A 265 13.48 1.93 16.13
CA GLN A 265 12.35 2.59 15.47
C GLN A 265 11.15 2.60 16.41
N SER A 266 10.51 3.75 16.54
CA SER A 266 9.28 3.93 17.29
C SER A 266 8.14 3.11 16.68
N PRO A 267 7.07 2.82 17.43
CA PRO A 267 5.89 2.16 16.86
C PRO A 267 5.32 2.90 15.65
N LEU A 268 4.79 2.13 14.69
CA LEU A 268 4.22 2.62 13.43
C LEU A 268 2.78 2.13 13.32
N GLY A 269 1.82 3.05 13.47
CA GLY A 269 0.40 2.76 13.24
C GLY A 269 0.10 2.59 11.76
N ALA A 270 -0.75 1.63 11.41
CA ALA A 270 -1.17 1.36 10.04
C ALA A 270 -2.68 1.10 9.97
N VAL A 271 -3.33 1.66 8.96
CA VAL A 271 -4.72 1.38 8.63
C VAL A 271 -4.83 1.03 7.16
N GLU A 272 -5.70 0.08 6.84
CA GLU A 272 -5.98 -0.37 5.47
C GLU A 272 -7.48 -0.38 5.23
N ALA A 273 -7.89 -0.05 4.01
CA ALA A 273 -9.28 -0.12 3.57
C ALA A 273 -9.36 -0.67 2.14
N HIS A 274 -10.32 -1.56 1.91
CA HIS A 274 -10.52 -2.20 0.61
C HIS A 274 -12.00 -2.23 0.27
N LEU A 275 -12.31 -1.92 -0.98
CA LEU A 275 -13.63 -2.07 -1.56
C LEU A 275 -13.57 -3.09 -2.70
N SER A 276 -14.07 -4.27 -2.47
CA SER A 276 -14.08 -5.36 -3.46
C SER A 276 -15.47 -5.55 -4.08
N TYR A 277 -15.51 -5.96 -5.34
CA TYR A 277 -16.71 -6.35 -6.05
C TYR A 277 -16.57 -7.75 -6.64
N ASP A 278 -17.47 -8.67 -6.28
CA ASP A 278 -17.55 -10.01 -6.85
C ASP A 278 -18.30 -9.97 -8.19
N ILE A 279 -17.59 -10.13 -9.29
CA ILE A 279 -18.17 -10.26 -10.64
C ILE A 279 -18.89 -11.61 -10.73
N LYS A 280 -18.24 -12.65 -10.26
CA LYS A 280 -18.77 -14.00 -10.05
C LYS A 280 -17.89 -14.75 -9.03
N GLN A 281 -18.25 -15.97 -8.70
CA GLN A 281 -17.53 -16.77 -7.71
C GLN A 281 -16.02 -16.83 -8.04
N ARG A 282 -15.16 -16.42 -7.10
CA ARG A 282 -13.70 -16.36 -7.19
C ARG A 282 -13.15 -15.35 -8.23
N LEU A 283 -14.02 -14.68 -9.02
CA LEU A 283 -13.64 -13.58 -9.89
C LEU A 283 -14.09 -12.27 -9.26
N TRP A 284 -13.14 -11.47 -8.83
CA TRP A 284 -13.40 -10.20 -8.16
C TRP A 284 -12.30 -9.18 -8.45
N ILE A 285 -12.66 -7.92 -8.24
CA ILE A 285 -11.74 -6.78 -8.29
C ILE A 285 -11.85 -5.99 -6.99
N SER A 286 -10.81 -5.25 -6.62
CA SER A 286 -10.85 -4.32 -5.49
C SER A 286 -10.12 -3.02 -5.80
N ALA A 287 -10.60 -1.95 -5.16
CA ALA A 287 -9.85 -0.73 -4.94
C ALA A 287 -9.31 -0.77 -3.51
N ASP A 288 -8.04 -0.44 -3.36
CA ASP A 288 -7.27 -0.67 -2.15
C ASP A 288 -6.58 0.63 -1.72
N GLY A 289 -6.50 0.85 -0.42
CA GLY A 289 -5.77 1.97 0.14
C GLY A 289 -5.25 1.67 1.53
N ASN A 290 -4.10 2.26 1.88
CA ASN A 290 -3.57 2.23 3.22
C ASN A 290 -2.96 3.57 3.61
N TYR A 291 -2.82 3.77 4.91
CA TYR A 291 -2.12 4.88 5.51
C TYR A 291 -1.38 4.40 6.75
N TRP A 292 -0.15 4.89 6.94
CA TRP A 292 0.60 4.60 8.15
C TRP A 292 1.31 5.84 8.68
N TYR A 293 1.44 5.89 10.01
CA TYR A 293 1.97 7.04 10.72
C TYR A 293 2.80 6.62 11.93
N GLY A 294 3.95 7.26 12.12
CA GLY A 294 4.85 6.99 13.25
C GLY A 294 6.26 6.60 12.79
N GLY A 295 6.85 5.61 13.43
CA GLY A 295 8.07 4.94 12.96
C GLY A 295 9.33 5.80 12.97
N LYS A 296 9.43 6.84 13.80
CA LYS A 296 10.66 7.63 13.93
C LYS A 296 11.87 6.75 14.22
N ILE A 297 12.99 7.07 13.62
CA ILE A 297 14.24 6.34 13.76
C ILE A 297 15.14 7.03 14.78
N THR A 298 15.74 6.22 15.64
CA THR A 298 16.78 6.63 16.60
C THR A 298 18.07 5.92 16.23
N LEU A 299 19.15 6.67 16.07
CA LEU A 299 20.49 6.17 15.82
C LEU A 299 21.38 6.49 17.01
N ASN A 300 22.01 5.48 17.60
CA ASN A 300 22.90 5.62 18.77
C ASN A 300 22.26 6.45 19.90
N GLY A 301 20.98 6.20 20.20
CA GLY A 301 20.22 6.93 21.21
C GLY A 301 19.73 8.33 20.81
N THR A 302 20.08 8.83 19.62
CA THR A 302 19.64 10.15 19.14
C THR A 302 18.50 10.00 18.11
N GLU A 303 17.34 10.59 18.43
CA GLU A 303 16.19 10.59 17.51
C GLU A 303 16.48 11.46 16.28
N SER A 304 16.21 10.93 15.10
CA SER A 304 16.31 11.63 13.81
C SER A 304 14.97 12.27 13.45
N PRO A 305 14.79 13.60 13.61
CA PRO A 305 13.47 14.23 13.46
C PRO A 305 12.88 14.13 12.06
N GLY A 306 13.69 14.05 11.03
CA GLY A 306 13.26 13.90 9.63
C GLY A 306 12.76 12.50 9.25
N THR A 307 12.67 11.55 10.19
CA THR A 307 12.35 10.14 9.90
C THR A 307 10.94 9.72 10.28
N LEU A 308 10.11 10.63 10.75
CA LEU A 308 8.70 10.38 11.00
C LEU A 308 8.01 9.93 9.70
N GLU A 309 7.44 8.76 9.70
CA GLU A 309 6.62 8.25 8.58
C GLU A 309 5.19 8.78 8.69
N ALA A 310 4.63 9.24 7.57
CA ALA A 310 3.23 9.67 7.40
C ALA A 310 2.84 9.38 5.95
N ASN A 311 2.41 8.18 5.64
CA ASN A 311 2.44 7.61 4.29
C ASN A 311 1.13 7.02 3.87
N SER A 312 0.83 7.08 2.58
CA SER A 312 -0.31 6.41 2.00
C SER A 312 0.04 5.76 0.65
N ARG A 313 -0.66 4.68 0.36
CA ARG A 313 -0.59 3.98 -0.91
C ARG A 313 -2.00 3.65 -1.35
N TYR A 314 -2.27 3.70 -2.64
CA TYR A 314 -3.50 3.20 -3.23
C TYR A 314 -3.18 2.15 -4.30
N GLY A 315 -4.14 1.30 -4.58
CA GLY A 315 -3.96 0.25 -5.56
C GLY A 315 -5.27 -0.35 -6.04
N VAL A 316 -5.11 -1.29 -6.95
CA VAL A 316 -6.19 -2.13 -7.46
C VAL A 316 -5.72 -3.57 -7.49
N THR A 317 -6.62 -4.49 -7.15
CA THR A 317 -6.35 -5.93 -7.19
C THR A 317 -7.44 -6.63 -7.96
N ALA A 318 -7.07 -7.64 -8.76
CA ALA A 318 -7.99 -8.52 -9.45
C ALA A 318 -7.63 -9.97 -9.18
N SER A 319 -8.62 -10.83 -8.94
CA SER A 319 -8.44 -12.27 -8.80
C SER A 319 -9.23 -12.98 -9.89
N LEU A 320 -8.55 -13.85 -10.63
CA LEU A 320 -9.07 -14.59 -11.78
C LEU A 320 -8.96 -16.10 -11.51
N PRO A 321 -10.07 -16.83 -11.44
CA PRO A 321 -10.04 -18.29 -11.34
C PRO A 321 -9.62 -18.90 -12.69
N ILE A 322 -8.61 -19.79 -12.68
CA ILE A 322 -8.20 -20.59 -13.83
C ILE A 322 -8.90 -21.94 -13.81
N SER A 323 -8.94 -22.57 -12.64
CA SER A 323 -9.57 -23.86 -12.39
C SER A 323 -10.19 -23.93 -11.00
N LYS A 324 -10.74 -25.10 -10.61
CA LYS A 324 -11.26 -25.32 -9.24
C LYS A 324 -10.20 -25.11 -8.16
N HIS A 325 -8.94 -25.39 -8.49
CA HIS A 325 -7.81 -25.34 -7.55
C HIS A 325 -6.85 -24.18 -7.78
N GLN A 326 -6.97 -23.47 -8.91
CA GLN A 326 -5.99 -22.47 -9.31
C GLN A 326 -6.63 -21.11 -9.56
N SER A 327 -5.89 -20.08 -9.24
CA SER A 327 -6.23 -18.68 -9.56
C SER A 327 -4.99 -17.85 -9.81
N ILE A 328 -5.15 -16.78 -10.57
CA ILE A 328 -4.16 -15.70 -10.70
C ILE A 328 -4.69 -14.49 -9.96
N LYS A 329 -3.82 -13.83 -9.23
CA LYS A 329 -4.04 -12.51 -8.65
C LYS A 329 -3.11 -11.51 -9.31
N LEU A 330 -3.68 -10.41 -9.80
CA LEU A 330 -2.95 -9.29 -10.35
C LEU A 330 -3.16 -8.10 -9.41
N SER A 331 -2.12 -7.36 -9.11
CA SER A 331 -2.24 -6.12 -8.36
C SER A 331 -1.30 -5.06 -8.88
N TYR A 332 -1.76 -3.83 -8.80
CA TYR A 332 -0.96 -2.64 -9.05
C TYR A 332 -1.18 -1.67 -7.90
N SER A 333 -0.11 -1.07 -7.42
CA SER A 333 -0.20 -0.03 -6.40
C SER A 333 0.89 1.04 -6.57
N TYR A 334 0.60 2.22 -6.04
CA TYR A 334 1.49 3.37 -6.09
C TYR A 334 1.40 4.17 -4.78
N GLY A 335 2.50 4.78 -4.37
CA GLY A 335 2.51 5.69 -3.24
C GLY A 335 1.73 6.96 -3.60
N ALA A 336 0.64 7.25 -2.87
CA ALA A 336 -0.12 8.48 -3.09
C ALA A 336 0.64 9.66 -2.52
N VAL A 337 1.15 9.44 -1.33
CA VAL A 337 1.90 10.42 -0.59
C VAL A 337 2.98 9.68 0.18
N VAL A 338 4.24 10.09 0.02
CA VAL A 338 5.40 9.36 0.56
C VAL A 338 6.41 10.36 1.16
N ARG A 339 6.70 10.38 2.51
CA ARG A 339 7.67 11.25 3.24
C ARG A 339 9.07 10.66 3.47
N VAL A 340 9.31 9.42 3.84
CA VAL A 340 10.61 8.73 4.00
C VAL A 340 10.55 7.28 3.48
N GLY A 341 11.31 6.76 2.40
CA GLY A 341 11.54 5.44 1.77
C GLY A 341 11.09 5.30 0.33
N GLY A 342 10.39 4.23 -0.13
CA GLY A 342 10.12 4.04 -1.54
C GLY A 342 8.78 4.53 -2.02
N ASN A 343 8.77 5.46 -2.91
CA ASN A 343 7.62 5.84 -3.70
C ASN A 343 7.62 5.03 -5.00
N TYR A 344 7.20 3.77 -4.90
CA TYR A 344 7.25 2.82 -6.02
C TYR A 344 5.91 2.65 -6.69
N HIS A 345 5.97 2.47 -8.01
CA HIS A 345 5.03 1.65 -8.74
C HIS A 345 5.31 0.19 -8.40
N ASN A 346 4.33 -0.52 -7.90
CA ASN A 346 4.39 -1.95 -7.65
C ASN A 346 3.42 -2.65 -8.58
N LEU A 347 3.90 -3.58 -9.38
CA LEU A 347 3.11 -4.47 -10.23
C LEU A 347 3.37 -5.90 -9.80
N SER A 348 2.34 -6.63 -9.39
CA SER A 348 2.48 -8.01 -8.93
C SER A 348 1.57 -8.96 -9.69
N ILE A 349 2.08 -10.15 -9.96
CA ILE A 349 1.34 -11.30 -10.45
C ILE A 349 1.57 -12.49 -9.53
N GLY A 350 0.51 -13.07 -8.99
CA GLY A 350 0.55 -14.24 -8.11
C GLY A 350 -0.24 -15.39 -8.71
N TRP A 351 0.37 -16.56 -8.80
CA TRP A 351 -0.32 -17.81 -9.08
C TRP A 351 -0.52 -18.58 -7.81
N GLN A 352 -1.75 -19.01 -7.56
CA GLN A 352 -2.15 -19.77 -6.38
C GLN A 352 -2.64 -21.15 -6.78
N TYR A 353 -2.13 -22.19 -6.10
CA TYR A 353 -2.68 -23.53 -6.09
C TYR A 353 -3.24 -23.86 -4.71
N SER A 354 -4.51 -24.28 -4.64
CA SER A 354 -5.19 -24.59 -3.38
C SER A 354 -5.78 -25.99 -3.37
N TRP A 355 -5.69 -26.65 -2.21
CA TRP A 355 -6.23 -28.00 -2.00
C TRP A 355 -6.80 -28.15 -0.60
N LEU A 356 -7.63 -29.16 -0.41
CA LEU A 356 -8.15 -29.53 0.88
C LEU A 356 -7.30 -30.65 1.46
N GLY A 357 -6.79 -30.47 2.68
CA GLY A 357 -6.12 -31.52 3.45
C GLY A 357 -7.12 -32.59 3.90
N ARG A 358 -6.63 -33.76 4.28
CA ARG A 358 -7.45 -34.78 4.89
C ARG A 358 -7.87 -34.32 6.29
N PRO A 359 -9.14 -34.45 6.71
CA PRO A 359 -9.48 -34.28 8.11
C PRO A 359 -8.77 -35.36 8.93
N ASN A 360 -8.16 -34.97 10.05
CA ASN A 360 -7.59 -35.91 11.02
C ASN A 360 -8.70 -36.58 11.77
#